data_a8c8d0d5f86721cf3617a345ed387b45
#
_entry.id   a8c8d0d5f86721cf3617a345ed387b45
#
_cell.length_a   1.000
_cell.length_b   1.000
_cell.length_c   1.000
_cell.angle_alpha   90.00
_cell.angle_beta   90.00
_cell.angle_gamma   90.00
#
_symmetry.space_group_name_H-M   'P 1'
#
loop_
_entity.id
_entity.type
_entity.pdbx_description
1 polymer ?
#
loop_
_entity_poly.entity_id
_entity_poly.type
_entity_poly.pdbx_seq_one_letter_code
_entity_poly.pdbx_strand_id
1 'polypeptide(L)'
;IHPDLGTEKDFVAFVKKAKELGLEIALDLALQASPDHPWVKTNPEWFTTRADGSIAYAENPPKKYQDIYPINFDNDRDGIYLEVLRVVKHWIGLGIRVFRVDNPHTKPVNFWEWLIGEVNAEFPDVIFLAEAFTRPAMMHQLGKAGFQQSYTYYTWRNSKAELESYLNELAHESADFFRPNLWVSTPDILTEYLQFGGPAGHKIRALIAAMAGASWGMYAGYELVEAVARPGAEEHIDSEKYEYKPRDWKTAEKSGRSIAPFIKKLNDIRNENAAIRQLRNLEIHYSDDSAILVFTKHLDAAHTADGKAETIIVVVNTDPHAVRETTVRLDLG
;
A
#
# COMPACT_ATOMS: atom_id res chain seq x y z
N ILE A 1 15.25 -3.41 19.03
CA ILE A 1 15.19 -4.70 18.28
C ILE A 1 14.84 -5.79 19.28
N HIS A 2 13.89 -6.68 18.90
CA HIS A 2 13.56 -7.83 19.72
C HIS A 2 14.79 -8.75 19.87
N PRO A 3 15.12 -9.22 21.08
CA PRO A 3 16.34 -10.00 21.32
C PRO A 3 16.48 -11.24 20.42
N ASP A 4 15.37 -11.92 20.13
CA ASP A 4 15.37 -13.11 19.26
C ASP A 4 15.69 -12.81 17.78
N LEU A 5 15.54 -11.55 17.37
CA LEU A 5 15.84 -11.10 15.99
C LEU A 5 17.27 -10.52 15.84
N GLY A 6 18.01 -10.41 16.94
CA GLY A 6 19.36 -9.89 16.94
C GLY A 6 19.50 -8.51 17.59
N THR A 7 20.57 -7.84 17.22
CA THR A 7 20.98 -6.54 17.76
C THR A 7 20.71 -5.41 16.76
N GLU A 8 20.88 -4.18 17.20
CA GLU A 8 20.85 -2.99 16.35
C GLU A 8 21.90 -3.06 15.22
N LYS A 9 23.07 -3.65 15.51
CA LYS A 9 24.11 -3.88 14.50
C LYS A 9 23.66 -4.85 13.41
N ASP A 10 22.92 -5.90 13.79
CA ASP A 10 22.37 -6.86 12.82
C ASP A 10 21.29 -6.21 11.97
N PHE A 11 20.44 -5.34 12.56
CA PHE A 11 19.45 -4.57 11.81
C PHE A 11 20.09 -3.63 10.79
N VAL A 12 21.12 -2.88 11.17
CA VAL A 12 21.87 -2.01 10.24
C VAL A 12 22.51 -2.83 9.10
N ALA A 13 23.06 -4.02 9.41
CA ALA A 13 23.59 -4.91 8.39
C ALA A 13 22.52 -5.42 7.43
N PHE A 14 21.32 -5.73 7.93
CA PHE A 14 20.15 -6.11 7.14
C PHE A 14 19.72 -4.99 6.18
N VAL A 15 19.55 -3.76 6.70
CA VAL A 15 19.16 -2.59 5.88
C VAL A 15 20.19 -2.33 4.79
N LYS A 16 21.49 -2.39 5.14
CA LYS A 16 22.57 -2.24 4.18
C LYS A 16 22.52 -3.32 3.09
N LYS A 17 22.29 -4.58 3.48
CA LYS A 17 22.22 -5.70 2.54
C LYS A 17 21.01 -5.56 1.59
N ALA A 18 19.86 -5.14 2.09
CA ALA A 18 18.70 -4.85 1.25
C ALA A 18 19.03 -3.79 0.18
N LYS A 19 19.65 -2.69 0.59
CA LYS A 19 20.05 -1.61 -0.31
C LYS A 19 21.04 -2.06 -1.39
N GLU A 20 22.02 -2.90 -1.04
CA GLU A 20 22.95 -3.51 -2.01
C GLU A 20 22.23 -4.35 -3.07
N LEU A 21 21.06 -4.90 -2.74
CA LEU A 21 20.22 -5.68 -3.64
C LEU A 21 19.18 -4.81 -4.39
N GLY A 22 19.21 -3.49 -4.23
CA GLY A 22 18.26 -2.56 -4.82
C GLY A 22 16.89 -2.52 -4.14
N LEU A 23 16.83 -2.95 -2.86
CA LEU A 23 15.62 -2.95 -2.05
C LEU A 23 15.68 -1.84 -1.00
N GLU A 24 14.59 -1.11 -0.84
CA GLU A 24 14.39 -0.20 0.30
C GLU A 24 13.52 -0.88 1.36
N ILE A 25 13.88 -0.70 2.63
CA ILE A 25 13.10 -1.21 3.76
C ILE A 25 12.07 -0.14 4.16
N ALA A 26 10.79 -0.48 4.06
CA ALA A 26 9.71 0.31 4.62
C ALA A 26 9.40 -0.22 6.03
N LEU A 27 9.74 0.60 7.04
CA LEU A 27 9.47 0.24 8.43
C LEU A 27 8.06 0.66 8.82
N ASP A 28 7.35 -0.20 9.52
CA ASP A 28 6.01 0.11 10.02
C ASP A 28 6.08 1.12 11.18
N LEU A 29 5.29 2.19 11.09
CA LEU A 29 5.12 3.20 12.12
C LEU A 29 3.68 3.13 12.64
N ALA A 30 3.48 2.36 13.70
CA ALA A 30 2.21 2.23 14.39
C ALA A 30 2.24 3.03 15.69
N LEU A 31 1.54 4.17 15.72
CA LEU A 31 1.48 5.06 16.90
C LEU A 31 0.36 4.62 17.84
N GLN A 32 0.62 3.54 18.54
CA GLN A 32 -0.25 2.93 19.55
C GLN A 32 0.62 2.11 20.50
N ALA A 33 0.13 1.79 21.67
CA ALA A 33 0.88 1.05 22.67
C ALA A 33 0.20 -0.28 23.02
N SER A 34 1.00 -1.33 23.29
CA SER A 34 0.53 -2.51 23.99
C SER A 34 0.34 -2.18 25.49
N PRO A 35 -0.46 -2.96 26.22
CA PRO A 35 -0.65 -2.72 27.67
C PRO A 35 0.63 -2.73 28.51
N ASP A 36 1.67 -3.40 28.05
CA ASP A 36 2.99 -3.48 28.69
C ASP A 36 4.01 -2.48 28.14
N HIS A 37 3.63 -1.63 27.18
CA HIS A 37 4.51 -0.63 26.58
C HIS A 37 5.06 0.32 27.68
N PRO A 38 6.37 0.68 27.64
CA PRO A 38 6.97 1.56 28.63
C PRO A 38 6.19 2.88 28.87
N TRP A 39 5.67 3.50 27.82
CA TRP A 39 4.90 4.75 27.93
C TRP A 39 3.64 4.62 28.81
N VAL A 40 3.04 3.46 28.91
CA VAL A 40 1.87 3.24 29.79
C VAL A 40 2.23 3.52 31.26
N LYS A 41 3.50 3.28 31.63
CA LYS A 41 4.02 3.50 32.99
C LYS A 41 4.71 4.86 33.16
N THR A 42 5.47 5.29 32.13
CA THR A 42 6.29 6.50 32.20
C THR A 42 5.51 7.77 31.87
N ASN A 43 4.51 7.66 31.01
CA ASN A 43 3.70 8.76 30.49
C ASN A 43 2.20 8.37 30.46
N PRO A 44 1.58 8.01 31.59
CA PRO A 44 0.20 7.55 31.63
C PRO A 44 -0.79 8.60 31.13
N GLU A 45 -0.44 9.90 31.20
CA GLU A 45 -1.18 11.03 30.67
C GLU A 45 -1.33 10.99 29.14
N TRP A 46 -0.50 10.25 28.44
CA TRP A 46 -0.61 10.11 26.98
C TRP A 46 -1.77 9.20 26.55
N PHE A 47 -2.49 8.62 27.49
CA PHE A 47 -3.60 7.70 27.23
C PHE A 47 -4.91 8.23 27.83
N THR A 48 -6.02 7.87 27.21
CA THR A 48 -7.34 8.20 27.75
C THR A 48 -7.72 7.24 28.87
N THR A 49 -8.01 7.76 30.04
CA THR A 49 -8.45 6.98 31.20
C THR A 49 -9.98 7.00 31.29
N ARG A 50 -10.58 5.85 31.52
CA ARG A 50 -12.02 5.68 31.77
C ARG A 50 -12.36 6.04 33.22
N ALA A 51 -13.64 6.21 33.52
CA ALA A 51 -14.12 6.57 34.86
C ALA A 51 -13.76 5.52 35.94
N ASP A 52 -13.55 4.28 35.57
CA ASP A 52 -13.11 3.20 36.47
C ASP A 52 -11.58 3.15 36.67
N GLY A 53 -10.85 4.08 36.08
CA GLY A 53 -9.39 4.16 36.15
C GLY A 53 -8.65 3.31 35.12
N SER A 54 -9.35 2.51 34.31
CA SER A 54 -8.72 1.73 33.25
C SER A 54 -8.37 2.61 32.03
N ILE A 55 -7.33 2.22 31.29
CA ILE A 55 -6.98 2.89 30.02
C ILE A 55 -7.98 2.43 28.94
N ALA A 56 -8.43 3.38 28.12
CA ALA A 56 -9.28 3.09 26.99
C ALA A 56 -8.49 2.36 25.89
N TYR A 57 -8.97 1.18 25.51
CA TYR A 57 -8.43 0.43 24.38
C TYR A 57 -9.08 0.87 23.05
N ALA A 58 -8.48 0.47 21.93
CA ALA A 58 -8.99 0.80 20.60
C ALA A 58 -10.30 0.04 20.31
N GLU A 59 -11.28 0.75 19.79
CA GLU A 59 -12.57 0.19 19.39
C GLU A 59 -12.94 0.66 17.97
N ASN A 60 -13.40 -0.28 17.15
CA ASN A 60 -14.05 -0.03 15.87
C ASN A 60 -15.25 -0.97 15.79
N PRO A 61 -16.40 -0.57 16.33
CA PRO A 61 -17.55 -1.46 16.50
C PRO A 61 -17.94 -2.19 15.21
N PRO A 62 -18.21 -3.50 15.31
CA PRO A 62 -18.29 -4.32 16.53
C PRO A 62 -16.94 -4.83 17.09
N LYS A 63 -15.82 -4.51 16.43
CA LYS A 63 -14.47 -4.96 16.82
C LYS A 63 -13.96 -4.18 18.04
N LYS A 64 -13.30 -4.90 18.97
CA LYS A 64 -12.61 -4.37 20.16
C LYS A 64 -11.20 -4.92 20.18
N TYR A 65 -10.21 -4.02 20.29
CA TYR A 65 -8.79 -4.35 20.31
C TYR A 65 -8.24 -4.07 21.71
N GLN A 66 -8.47 -4.98 22.65
CA GLN A 66 -8.13 -4.80 24.07
C GLN A 66 -6.62 -4.77 24.34
N ASP A 67 -5.85 -5.21 23.38
CA ASP A 67 -4.39 -5.21 23.36
C ASP A 67 -3.77 -3.94 22.76
N ILE A 68 -4.60 -2.97 22.34
CA ILE A 68 -4.17 -1.72 21.74
C ILE A 68 -4.65 -0.52 22.55
N TYR A 69 -3.71 0.28 23.08
CA TYR A 69 -3.98 1.55 23.73
C TYR A 69 -3.64 2.70 22.80
N PRO A 70 -4.64 3.41 22.23
CA PRO A 70 -4.42 4.59 21.40
C PRO A 70 -3.77 5.72 22.19
N ILE A 71 -2.82 6.41 21.57
CA ILE A 71 -2.21 7.62 22.12
C ILE A 71 -3.21 8.76 21.97
N ASN A 72 -3.44 9.54 23.06
CA ASN A 72 -4.25 10.73 23.05
C ASN A 72 -3.36 11.97 22.84
N PHE A 73 -3.32 12.46 21.62
CA PHE A 73 -2.47 13.59 21.20
C PHE A 73 -2.86 14.94 21.82
N ASP A 74 -4.04 15.06 22.43
CA ASP A 74 -4.52 16.31 23.03
C ASP A 74 -4.02 16.49 24.46
N ASN A 75 -3.63 15.41 25.14
CA ASN A 75 -3.27 15.47 26.56
C ASN A 75 -1.88 16.05 26.82
N ASP A 76 -0.90 15.72 25.97
CA ASP A 76 0.47 16.27 26.02
C ASP A 76 1.01 16.40 24.60
N ARG A 77 0.54 17.42 23.92
CA ARG A 77 0.89 17.64 22.52
C ARG A 77 2.40 17.68 22.29
N ASP A 78 3.09 18.51 23.03
CA ASP A 78 4.52 18.79 22.79
C ASP A 78 5.38 17.57 23.14
N GLY A 79 5.08 16.88 24.25
CA GLY A 79 5.79 15.68 24.66
C GLY A 79 5.62 14.54 23.64
N ILE A 80 4.39 14.28 23.21
CA ILE A 80 4.09 13.24 22.21
C ILE A 80 4.74 13.55 20.87
N TYR A 81 4.63 14.77 20.38
CA TYR A 81 5.19 15.20 19.10
C TYR A 81 6.71 15.02 19.07
N LEU A 82 7.40 15.53 20.08
CA LEU A 82 8.86 15.44 20.17
C LEU A 82 9.34 13.99 20.34
N GLU A 83 8.64 13.17 21.11
CA GLU A 83 9.02 11.77 21.28
C GLU A 83 8.83 10.98 20.00
N VAL A 84 7.74 11.16 19.27
CA VAL A 84 7.55 10.49 17.97
C VAL A 84 8.61 10.95 16.96
N LEU A 85 8.92 12.23 16.91
CA LEU A 85 10.02 12.75 16.08
C LEU A 85 11.36 12.08 16.45
N ARG A 86 11.66 11.94 17.74
CA ARG A 86 12.85 11.25 18.23
C ARG A 86 12.89 9.80 17.77
N VAL A 87 11.76 9.07 17.85
CA VAL A 87 11.66 7.67 17.40
C VAL A 87 11.90 7.57 15.90
N VAL A 88 11.27 8.43 15.09
CA VAL A 88 11.47 8.45 13.63
C VAL A 88 12.94 8.74 13.30
N LYS A 89 13.56 9.76 13.92
CA LYS A 89 14.98 10.09 13.70
C LYS A 89 15.92 8.97 14.13
N HIS A 90 15.59 8.22 15.19
CA HIS A 90 16.35 7.04 15.58
C HIS A 90 16.42 6.01 14.45
N TRP A 91 15.28 5.65 13.86
CA TRP A 91 15.22 4.70 12.74
C TRP A 91 15.89 5.22 11.46
N ILE A 92 15.78 6.53 11.20
CA ILE A 92 16.52 7.19 10.11
C ILE A 92 18.03 7.05 10.33
N GLY A 93 18.50 7.21 11.56
CA GLY A 93 19.90 7.00 11.96
C GLY A 93 20.40 5.57 11.73
N LEU A 94 19.50 4.58 11.77
CA LEU A 94 19.78 3.17 11.46
C LEU A 94 19.64 2.83 9.97
N GLY A 95 19.35 3.81 9.11
CA GLY A 95 19.34 3.67 7.66
C GLY A 95 17.97 3.58 7.02
N ILE A 96 16.87 3.67 7.79
CA ILE A 96 15.51 3.69 7.24
C ILE A 96 15.25 5.01 6.52
N ARG A 97 14.58 4.92 5.37
CA ARG A 97 14.16 6.07 4.55
C ARG A 97 12.68 6.02 4.17
N VAL A 98 12.01 4.92 4.46
CA VAL A 98 10.59 4.74 4.15
C VAL A 98 9.85 4.27 5.40
N PHE A 99 8.75 4.93 5.72
CA PHE A 99 7.85 4.54 6.81
C PHE A 99 6.47 4.22 6.25
N ARG A 100 5.99 3.01 6.49
CA ARG A 100 4.58 2.65 6.29
C ARG A 100 3.83 3.01 7.56
N VAL A 101 2.93 3.98 7.47
CA VAL A 101 2.21 4.50 8.63
C VAL A 101 0.88 3.79 8.78
N ASP A 102 0.72 3.09 9.89
CA ASP A 102 -0.49 2.35 10.24
C ASP A 102 -1.61 3.30 10.66
N ASN A 103 -2.75 3.20 9.98
CA ASN A 103 -3.98 3.96 10.29
C ASN A 103 -3.74 5.45 10.63
N PRO A 104 -3.08 6.24 9.77
CA PRO A 104 -2.79 7.65 10.08
C PRO A 104 -4.05 8.50 10.27
N HIS A 105 -5.18 8.11 9.69
CA HIS A 105 -6.46 8.80 9.81
C HIS A 105 -7.05 8.77 11.22
N THR A 106 -6.52 7.94 12.12
CA THR A 106 -6.91 7.87 13.53
C THR A 106 -6.11 8.81 14.42
N LYS A 107 -5.19 9.56 13.87
CA LYS A 107 -4.36 10.57 14.55
C LYS A 107 -4.65 11.96 13.96
N PRO A 108 -4.35 13.06 14.66
CA PRO A 108 -4.60 14.42 14.16
C PRO A 108 -3.83 14.70 12.85
N VAL A 109 -4.51 15.27 11.86
CA VAL A 109 -3.87 15.61 10.57
C VAL A 109 -2.73 16.62 10.73
N ASN A 110 -2.91 17.62 11.60
CA ASN A 110 -1.88 18.62 11.90
C ASN A 110 -0.63 18.04 12.56
N PHE A 111 -0.76 16.90 13.27
CA PHE A 111 0.41 16.16 13.75
C PHE A 111 1.23 15.61 12.57
N TRP A 112 0.58 15.01 11.58
CA TRP A 112 1.27 14.48 10.40
C TRP A 112 1.92 15.59 9.56
N GLU A 113 1.21 16.68 9.34
CA GLU A 113 1.74 17.84 8.62
C GLU A 113 3.03 18.36 9.29
N TRP A 114 3.00 18.48 10.62
CA TRP A 114 4.16 18.90 11.40
C TRP A 114 5.29 17.85 11.35
N LEU A 115 5.01 16.58 11.64
CA LEU A 115 6.03 15.53 11.70
C LEU A 115 6.74 15.34 10.34
N ILE A 116 5.97 15.27 9.27
CA ILE A 116 6.51 15.10 7.92
C ILE A 116 7.33 16.35 7.53
N GLY A 117 6.83 17.54 7.86
CA GLY A 117 7.56 18.79 7.63
C GLY A 117 8.91 18.84 8.35
N GLU A 118 8.94 18.53 9.66
CA GLU A 118 10.17 18.49 10.46
C GLU A 118 11.18 17.44 9.94
N VAL A 119 10.69 16.26 9.58
CA VAL A 119 11.56 15.21 9.06
C VAL A 119 12.11 15.57 7.68
N ASN A 120 11.27 16.04 6.76
CA ASN A 120 11.72 16.33 5.39
C ASN A 120 12.59 17.60 5.29
N ALA A 121 12.50 18.51 6.26
CA ALA A 121 13.42 19.65 6.36
C ALA A 121 14.89 19.22 6.59
N GLU A 122 15.09 18.12 7.33
CA GLU A 122 16.42 17.59 7.64
C GLU A 122 16.79 16.39 6.73
N PHE A 123 15.81 15.56 6.38
CA PHE A 123 15.97 14.34 5.58
C PHE A 123 14.97 14.34 4.40
N PRO A 124 15.25 15.08 3.32
CA PRO A 124 14.30 15.26 2.22
C PRO A 124 14.04 13.99 1.39
N ASP A 125 14.85 12.95 1.58
CA ASP A 125 14.73 11.64 0.95
C ASP A 125 13.85 10.64 1.75
N VAL A 126 13.36 11.04 2.92
CA VAL A 126 12.46 10.20 3.71
C VAL A 126 11.04 10.28 3.20
N ILE A 127 10.38 9.12 3.08
CA ILE A 127 9.04 8.95 2.52
C ILE A 127 8.11 8.35 3.58
N PHE A 128 6.89 8.89 3.66
CA PHE A 128 5.81 8.36 4.48
C PHE A 128 4.69 7.81 3.58
N LEU A 129 4.33 6.55 3.79
CA LEU A 129 3.29 5.83 3.07
C LEU A 129 2.07 5.71 3.99
N ALA A 130 0.91 6.26 3.58
CA ALA A 130 -0.30 6.20 4.39
C ALA A 130 -1.05 4.88 4.13
N GLU A 131 -1.20 4.05 5.15
CA GLU A 131 -2.17 2.96 5.15
C GLU A 131 -3.47 3.47 5.78
N ALA A 132 -4.36 4.00 4.95
CA ALA A 132 -5.54 4.71 5.42
C ALA A 132 -6.77 4.34 4.58
N PHE A 133 -7.51 3.33 5.02
CA PHE A 133 -8.80 2.97 4.41
C PHE A 133 -9.92 3.73 5.12
N THR A 134 -10.12 4.97 4.71
CA THR A 134 -11.07 5.91 5.29
C THR A 134 -11.85 6.64 4.20
N ARG A 135 -12.70 7.59 4.57
CA ARG A 135 -13.47 8.38 3.60
C ARG A 135 -12.55 9.13 2.64
N PRO A 136 -12.90 9.28 1.36
CA PRO A 136 -12.05 9.93 0.36
C PRO A 136 -11.52 11.30 0.80
N ALA A 137 -12.36 12.13 1.43
CA ALA A 137 -11.95 13.44 1.92
C ALA A 137 -10.79 13.37 2.92
N MET A 138 -10.78 12.38 3.82
CA MET A 138 -9.68 12.18 4.78
C MET A 138 -8.43 11.62 4.09
N MET A 139 -8.57 10.69 3.14
CA MET A 139 -7.44 10.18 2.36
C MET A 139 -6.75 11.32 1.59
N HIS A 140 -7.54 12.18 0.94
CA HIS A 140 -7.04 13.36 0.24
C HIS A 140 -6.38 14.36 1.19
N GLN A 141 -6.95 14.55 2.39
CA GLN A 141 -6.36 15.44 3.39
C GLN A 141 -5.00 14.94 3.87
N LEU A 142 -4.82 13.64 4.06
CA LEU A 142 -3.52 13.05 4.39
C LEU A 142 -2.49 13.27 3.26
N GLY A 143 -2.90 13.11 2.00
CA GLY A 143 -2.04 13.44 0.86
C GLY A 143 -1.60 14.91 0.88
N LYS A 144 -2.51 15.84 1.18
CA LYS A 144 -2.21 17.28 1.30
C LYS A 144 -1.35 17.62 2.52
N ALA A 145 -1.44 16.82 3.60
CA ALA A 145 -0.61 16.96 4.79
C ALA A 145 0.84 16.53 4.59
N GLY A 146 1.18 15.93 3.42
CA GLY A 146 2.55 15.64 3.05
C GLY A 146 2.89 14.15 2.87
N PHE A 147 1.95 13.22 3.06
CA PHE A 147 2.21 11.82 2.74
C PHE A 147 2.57 11.67 1.27
N GLN A 148 3.74 11.10 0.97
CA GLN A 148 4.26 10.99 -0.39
C GLN A 148 3.60 9.88 -1.19
N GLN A 149 2.94 8.92 -0.55
CA GLN A 149 2.16 7.86 -1.19
C GLN A 149 1.07 7.35 -0.25
N SER A 150 -0.01 6.80 -0.81
CA SER A 150 -1.11 6.22 -0.04
C SER A 150 -1.56 4.88 -0.62
N TYR A 151 -2.00 3.98 0.26
CA TYR A 151 -2.84 2.86 -0.12
C TYR A 151 -4.15 3.38 -0.71
N THR A 152 -4.86 2.55 -1.47
CA THR A 152 -6.03 2.97 -2.24
C THR A 152 -7.17 1.97 -2.14
N TYR A 153 -8.38 2.39 -2.51
CA TYR A 153 -9.53 1.51 -2.65
C TYR A 153 -9.49 0.64 -3.91
N TYR A 154 -8.39 0.67 -4.68
CA TYR A 154 -8.21 -0.21 -5.83
C TYR A 154 -8.52 -1.67 -5.48
N THR A 155 -8.10 -2.14 -4.32
CA THR A 155 -8.30 -3.52 -3.86
C THR A 155 -9.76 -3.99 -3.98
N TRP A 156 -10.74 -3.09 -3.77
CA TRP A 156 -12.17 -3.38 -3.83
C TRP A 156 -12.87 -2.90 -5.12
N ARG A 157 -12.16 -2.29 -6.06
CA ARG A 157 -12.72 -1.90 -7.36
C ARG A 157 -12.51 -3.05 -8.34
N ASN A 158 -13.56 -3.84 -8.62
CA ASN A 158 -13.44 -5.09 -9.35
C ASN A 158 -14.19 -5.09 -10.69
N SER A 159 -15.32 -4.38 -10.79
CA SER A 159 -16.03 -4.23 -12.05
C SER A 159 -15.37 -3.19 -12.97
N LYS A 160 -15.60 -3.32 -14.29
CA LYS A 160 -15.13 -2.35 -15.28
C LYS A 160 -15.52 -0.92 -14.89
N ALA A 161 -16.80 -0.67 -14.60
CA ALA A 161 -17.29 0.68 -14.29
C ALA A 161 -16.63 1.28 -13.05
N GLU A 162 -16.42 0.50 -11.99
CA GLU A 162 -15.69 0.95 -10.79
C GLU A 162 -14.24 1.27 -11.11
N LEU A 163 -13.57 0.43 -11.91
CA LEU A 163 -12.19 0.63 -12.31
C LEU A 163 -12.01 1.86 -13.19
N GLU A 164 -12.87 2.04 -14.20
CA GLU A 164 -12.85 3.23 -15.06
C GLU A 164 -12.99 4.52 -14.25
N SER A 165 -14.02 4.57 -13.38
CA SER A 165 -14.27 5.73 -12.52
C SER A 165 -13.09 6.01 -11.59
N TYR A 166 -12.59 4.97 -10.92
CA TYR A 166 -11.53 5.13 -9.92
C TYR A 166 -10.16 5.43 -10.52
N LEU A 167 -9.79 4.80 -11.63
CA LEU A 167 -8.54 5.09 -12.32
C LEU A 167 -8.54 6.51 -12.90
N ASN A 168 -9.69 6.99 -13.40
CA ASN A 168 -9.85 8.37 -13.86
C ASN A 168 -9.70 9.37 -12.69
N GLU A 169 -10.35 9.12 -11.55
CA GLU A 169 -10.18 9.92 -10.32
C GLU A 169 -8.71 10.03 -9.92
N LEU A 170 -7.99 8.90 -9.87
CA LEU A 170 -6.58 8.85 -9.48
C LEU A 170 -5.66 9.56 -10.46
N ALA A 171 -5.92 9.44 -11.77
CA ALA A 171 -5.06 10.01 -12.81
C ALA A 171 -5.27 11.53 -13.01
N HIS A 172 -6.49 12.03 -12.79
CA HIS A 172 -6.87 13.42 -13.15
C HIS A 172 -7.33 14.25 -11.95
N GLU A 173 -8.30 13.76 -11.16
CA GLU A 173 -8.94 14.59 -10.14
C GLU A 173 -8.06 14.78 -8.89
N SER A 174 -7.36 13.74 -8.46
CA SER A 174 -6.57 13.74 -7.22
C SER A 174 -5.05 13.75 -7.45
N ALA A 175 -4.60 13.65 -8.70
CA ALA A 175 -3.18 13.45 -9.06
C ALA A 175 -2.23 14.57 -8.60
N ASP A 176 -2.74 15.77 -8.31
CA ASP A 176 -1.91 16.89 -7.85
C ASP A 176 -1.40 16.76 -6.41
N PHE A 177 -2.14 16.04 -5.57
CA PHE A 177 -1.84 15.94 -4.14
C PHE A 177 -1.89 14.51 -3.59
N PHE A 178 -2.31 13.52 -4.39
CA PHE A 178 -2.47 12.14 -3.95
C PHE A 178 -1.72 11.19 -4.90
N ARG A 179 -0.72 10.48 -4.38
CA ARG A 179 0.03 9.46 -5.13
C ARG A 179 -0.41 8.07 -4.72
N PRO A 180 -1.15 7.37 -5.60
CA PRO A 180 -1.70 6.06 -5.29
C PRO A 180 -0.65 4.95 -5.38
N ASN A 181 -0.75 3.99 -4.46
CA ASN A 181 -0.19 2.66 -4.62
C ASN A 181 -1.35 1.67 -4.83
N LEU A 182 -1.31 0.91 -5.92
CA LEU A 182 -2.35 -0.06 -6.24
C LEU A 182 -2.00 -1.41 -5.63
N TRP A 183 -2.46 -1.65 -4.41
CA TRP A 183 -2.28 -2.92 -3.73
C TRP A 183 -3.29 -3.95 -4.23
N VAL A 184 -2.81 -5.10 -4.71
CA VAL A 184 -3.67 -6.22 -5.12
C VAL A 184 -4.14 -7.03 -3.92
N SER A 185 -3.32 -7.14 -2.88
CA SER A 185 -3.64 -7.73 -1.58
C SER A 185 -2.71 -7.18 -0.51
N THR A 186 -3.11 -7.27 0.75
CA THR A 186 -2.28 -6.94 1.92
C THR A 186 -2.37 -8.06 2.94
N PRO A 187 -1.55 -8.08 4.01
CA PRO A 187 -1.72 -9.06 5.09
C PRO A 187 -3.13 -9.07 5.70
N ASP A 188 -3.83 -7.93 5.65
CA ASP A 188 -5.16 -7.72 6.22
C ASP A 188 -6.31 -7.87 5.24
N ILE A 189 -6.02 -7.90 3.92
CA ILE A 189 -7.05 -7.79 2.89
C ILE A 189 -6.85 -8.87 1.83
N LEU A 190 -7.86 -9.74 1.73
CA LEU A 190 -8.02 -10.73 0.69
C LEU A 190 -9.47 -10.68 0.20
N THR A 191 -9.72 -9.90 -0.84
CA THR A 191 -11.08 -9.69 -1.36
C THR A 191 -11.70 -10.95 -1.95
N GLU A 192 -13.02 -11.01 -1.98
CA GLU A 192 -13.77 -12.13 -2.61
C GLU A 192 -13.33 -12.38 -4.05
N TYR A 193 -13.01 -11.32 -4.78
CA TYR A 193 -12.51 -11.46 -6.15
C TYR A 193 -11.26 -12.35 -6.25
N LEU A 194 -10.33 -12.24 -5.31
CA LEU A 194 -9.14 -13.09 -5.23
C LEU A 194 -9.43 -14.46 -4.61
N GLN A 195 -10.34 -14.51 -3.62
CA GLN A 195 -10.72 -15.77 -2.99
C GLN A 195 -11.31 -16.75 -4.00
N PHE A 196 -12.09 -16.26 -4.97
CA PHE A 196 -12.83 -17.10 -5.91
C PHE A 196 -12.35 -17.02 -7.37
N GLY A 197 -11.54 -16.02 -7.72
CA GLY A 197 -11.04 -15.80 -9.09
C GLY A 197 -9.88 -16.70 -9.52
N GLY A 198 -9.29 -17.44 -8.58
CA GLY A 198 -8.16 -18.32 -8.86
C GLY A 198 -6.96 -17.62 -9.53
N PRO A 199 -6.12 -18.38 -10.28
CA PRO A 199 -4.96 -17.80 -10.96
C PRO A 199 -5.31 -16.71 -11.98
N ALA A 200 -6.49 -16.79 -12.62
CA ALA A 200 -6.95 -15.78 -13.57
C ALA A 200 -7.24 -14.46 -12.85
N GLY A 201 -7.99 -14.49 -11.73
CA GLY A 201 -8.27 -13.31 -10.91
C GLY A 201 -7.00 -12.63 -10.41
N HIS A 202 -6.03 -13.40 -9.92
CA HIS A 202 -4.73 -12.86 -9.49
C HIS A 202 -3.97 -12.21 -10.66
N LYS A 203 -3.91 -12.83 -11.82
CA LYS A 203 -3.24 -12.23 -13.00
C LYS A 203 -3.93 -10.95 -13.46
N ILE A 204 -5.26 -10.91 -13.50
CA ILE A 204 -6.03 -9.73 -13.89
C ILE A 204 -5.73 -8.57 -12.95
N ARG A 205 -5.81 -8.79 -11.63
CA ARG A 205 -5.54 -7.74 -10.65
C ARG A 205 -4.11 -7.23 -10.71
N ALA A 206 -3.13 -8.14 -10.83
CA ALA A 206 -1.73 -7.76 -10.98
C ALA A 206 -1.49 -6.96 -12.26
N LEU A 207 -2.09 -7.36 -13.39
CA LEU A 207 -1.95 -6.65 -14.66
C LEU A 207 -2.50 -5.23 -14.57
N ILE A 208 -3.73 -5.06 -14.07
CA ILE A 208 -4.33 -3.72 -13.94
C ILE A 208 -3.47 -2.85 -13.01
N ALA A 209 -3.09 -3.35 -11.84
CA ALA A 209 -2.27 -2.61 -10.89
C ALA A 209 -0.91 -2.19 -11.49
N ALA A 210 -0.23 -3.13 -12.15
CA ALA A 210 1.07 -2.91 -12.74
C ALA A 210 1.02 -1.97 -13.95
N MET A 211 -0.03 -2.00 -14.77
CA MET A 211 -0.12 -1.19 -16.00
C MET A 211 -0.75 0.17 -15.76
N ALA A 212 -1.70 0.29 -14.84
CA ALA A 212 -2.38 1.55 -14.56
C ALA A 212 -1.63 2.41 -13.53
N GLY A 213 -1.09 1.80 -12.48
CA GLY A 213 -0.47 2.51 -11.36
C GLY A 213 0.98 2.94 -11.62
N ALA A 214 1.33 4.16 -11.17
CA ALA A 214 2.74 4.57 -11.07
C ALA A 214 3.49 3.68 -10.05
N SER A 215 2.80 3.21 -9.03
CA SER A 215 3.28 2.24 -8.04
C SER A 215 2.22 1.16 -7.79
N TRP A 216 2.65 -0.06 -7.53
CA TRP A 216 1.77 -1.15 -7.16
C TRP A 216 2.43 -2.07 -6.12
N GLY A 217 1.62 -2.79 -5.37
CA GLY A 217 2.09 -3.66 -4.30
C GLY A 217 1.30 -4.96 -4.21
N MET A 218 1.91 -5.97 -3.59
CA MET A 218 1.30 -7.25 -3.28
C MET A 218 1.83 -7.79 -1.97
N TYR A 219 1.02 -8.56 -1.27
CA TYR A 219 1.45 -9.32 -0.11
C TYR A 219 2.16 -10.60 -0.55
N ALA A 220 3.19 -11.00 0.20
CA ALA A 220 3.94 -12.25 -0.05
C ALA A 220 2.99 -13.46 -0.05
N GLY A 221 3.15 -14.36 -1.03
CA GLY A 221 2.22 -15.48 -1.27
C GLY A 221 1.21 -15.22 -2.37
N TYR A 222 1.07 -13.97 -2.82
CA TYR A 222 0.25 -13.64 -3.98
C TYR A 222 0.72 -14.40 -5.23
N GLU A 223 2.02 -14.53 -5.40
CA GLU A 223 2.66 -15.29 -6.49
C GLU A 223 2.32 -16.78 -6.46
N LEU A 224 1.91 -17.29 -5.31
CA LEU A 224 1.47 -18.67 -5.11
C LEU A 224 -0.05 -18.83 -5.21
N VAL A 225 -0.77 -17.74 -5.50
CA VAL A 225 -2.25 -17.73 -5.56
C VAL A 225 -2.84 -18.14 -4.21
N GLU A 226 -2.27 -17.62 -3.10
CA GLU A 226 -2.82 -17.83 -1.76
C GLU A 226 -4.15 -17.09 -1.64
N ALA A 227 -5.24 -17.84 -1.58
CA ALA A 227 -6.62 -17.33 -1.67
C ALA A 227 -7.53 -17.82 -0.55
N VAL A 228 -6.96 -18.37 0.53
CA VAL A 228 -7.76 -18.88 1.65
C VAL A 228 -7.98 -17.77 2.68
N ALA A 229 -9.24 -17.39 2.84
CA ALA A 229 -9.67 -16.40 3.81
C ALA A 229 -10.20 -17.02 5.10
N ARG A 230 -10.27 -16.22 6.14
CA ARG A 230 -11.05 -16.55 7.34
C ARG A 230 -12.53 -16.68 6.98
N PRO A 231 -13.27 -17.62 7.56
CA PRO A 231 -14.69 -17.78 7.25
C PRO A 231 -15.47 -16.48 7.46
N GLY A 232 -16.15 -16.03 6.39
CA GLY A 232 -16.97 -14.82 6.41
C GLY A 232 -16.21 -13.49 6.50
N ALA A 233 -14.91 -13.49 6.16
CA ALA A 233 -14.07 -12.29 6.17
C ALA A 233 -13.26 -12.14 4.88
N GLU A 234 -12.83 -10.92 4.59
CA GLU A 234 -11.87 -10.62 3.54
C GLU A 234 -10.45 -10.48 4.10
N GLU A 235 -10.05 -11.41 4.99
CA GLU A 235 -8.73 -11.47 5.62
C GLU A 235 -8.10 -12.84 5.36
N HIS A 236 -6.80 -12.89 5.13
CA HIS A 236 -6.07 -14.17 5.04
C HIS A 236 -6.24 -14.99 6.33
N ILE A 237 -6.44 -16.31 6.20
CA ILE A 237 -6.57 -17.19 7.35
C ILE A 237 -5.26 -17.27 8.15
N ASP A 238 -4.13 -17.27 7.45
CA ASP A 238 -2.78 -17.31 8.02
C ASP A 238 -1.99 -16.11 7.49
N SER A 239 -2.24 -14.93 8.06
CA SER A 239 -1.42 -13.75 7.81
C SER A 239 -0.16 -13.78 8.69
N GLU A 240 0.97 -13.26 8.19
CA GLU A 240 2.24 -13.24 8.94
C GLU A 240 2.31 -12.12 9.99
N LYS A 241 1.21 -11.82 10.65
CA LYS A 241 1.16 -10.80 11.70
C LYS A 241 1.93 -11.21 12.96
N TYR A 242 1.90 -12.50 13.27
CA TYR A 242 2.44 -13.04 14.53
C TYR A 242 3.36 -14.25 14.34
N GLU A 243 3.33 -14.88 13.17
CA GLU A 243 4.05 -16.11 12.89
C GLU A 243 4.70 -16.04 11.50
N TYR A 244 5.90 -16.57 11.39
CA TYR A 244 6.55 -16.77 10.09
C TYR A 244 5.83 -17.88 9.33
N LYS A 245 5.42 -17.62 8.10
CA LYS A 245 4.79 -18.58 7.21
C LYS A 245 5.80 -19.12 6.18
N PRO A 246 6.29 -20.35 6.35
CA PRO A 246 7.19 -20.96 5.38
C PRO A 246 6.42 -21.26 4.09
N ARG A 247 7.02 -20.92 2.93
CA ARG A 247 6.47 -21.19 1.61
C ARG A 247 7.47 -21.92 0.75
N ASP A 248 7.04 -22.98 0.05
CA ASP A 248 7.87 -23.70 -0.90
C ASP A 248 7.76 -23.09 -2.33
N TRP A 249 8.44 -21.96 -2.49
CA TRP A 249 8.51 -21.22 -3.75
C TRP A 249 9.02 -22.08 -4.91
N LYS A 250 10.07 -22.87 -4.68
CA LYS A 250 10.73 -23.67 -5.72
C LYS A 250 9.82 -24.77 -6.28
N THR A 251 9.13 -25.49 -5.42
CA THR A 251 8.18 -26.54 -5.86
C THR A 251 6.97 -25.94 -6.57
N ALA A 252 6.45 -24.80 -6.07
CA ALA A 252 5.34 -24.11 -6.71
C ALA A 252 5.71 -23.62 -8.13
N GLU A 253 6.90 -23.07 -8.30
CA GLU A 253 7.39 -22.62 -9.61
C GLU A 253 7.60 -23.80 -10.57
N LYS A 254 8.29 -24.86 -10.13
CA LYS A 254 8.50 -26.08 -10.94
C LYS A 254 7.21 -26.76 -11.38
N SER A 255 6.18 -26.74 -10.56
CA SER A 255 4.88 -27.36 -10.87
C SER A 255 3.95 -26.46 -11.69
N GLY A 256 4.36 -25.23 -12.02
CA GLY A 256 3.54 -24.26 -12.75
C GLY A 256 2.38 -23.66 -11.93
N ARG A 257 2.35 -23.86 -10.61
CA ARG A 257 1.34 -23.27 -9.74
C ARG A 257 1.60 -21.80 -9.41
N SER A 258 2.85 -21.36 -9.52
CA SER A 258 3.25 -19.98 -9.28
C SER A 258 2.96 -19.09 -10.48
N ILE A 259 2.43 -17.88 -10.23
CA ILE A 259 2.31 -16.81 -11.22
C ILE A 259 3.51 -15.84 -11.19
N ALA A 260 4.57 -16.15 -10.46
CA ALA A 260 5.78 -15.33 -10.40
C ALA A 260 6.39 -15.01 -11.79
N PRO A 261 6.44 -15.94 -12.76
CA PRO A 261 6.90 -15.62 -14.11
C PRO A 261 6.04 -14.56 -14.82
N PHE A 262 4.72 -14.55 -14.57
CA PHE A 262 3.81 -13.54 -15.09
C PHE A 262 4.06 -12.19 -14.44
N ILE A 263 4.22 -12.13 -13.12
CA ILE A 263 4.56 -10.92 -12.36
C ILE A 263 5.90 -10.35 -12.85
N LYS A 264 6.89 -11.21 -13.02
CA LYS A 264 8.18 -10.81 -13.60
C LYS A 264 7.98 -10.13 -14.97
N LYS A 265 7.20 -10.73 -15.85
CA LYS A 265 6.90 -10.16 -17.17
C LYS A 265 6.25 -8.78 -17.08
N LEU A 266 5.31 -8.58 -16.14
CA LEU A 266 4.71 -7.27 -15.92
C LEU A 266 5.75 -6.24 -15.48
N ASN A 267 6.65 -6.61 -14.57
CA ASN A 267 7.70 -5.72 -14.10
C ASN A 267 8.75 -5.44 -15.19
N ASP A 268 9.10 -6.42 -16.03
CA ASP A 268 9.96 -6.21 -17.19
C ASP A 268 9.34 -5.16 -18.13
N ILE A 269 8.05 -5.30 -18.48
CA ILE A 269 7.31 -4.34 -19.30
C ILE A 269 7.32 -2.94 -18.66
N ARG A 270 7.10 -2.83 -17.35
CA ARG A 270 7.16 -1.55 -16.63
C ARG A 270 8.55 -0.90 -16.71
N ASN A 271 9.59 -1.70 -16.59
CA ASN A 271 10.97 -1.20 -16.64
C ASN A 271 11.37 -0.74 -18.05
N GLU A 272 10.87 -1.43 -19.07
CA GLU A 272 11.14 -1.13 -20.47
C GLU A 272 10.35 0.09 -21.00
N ASN A 273 9.17 0.41 -20.40
CA ASN A 273 8.24 1.41 -20.89
C ASN A 273 8.01 2.53 -19.87
N ALA A 274 8.52 3.71 -20.16
CA ALA A 274 8.45 4.87 -19.26
C ALA A 274 7.00 5.37 -19.06
N ALA A 275 6.16 5.30 -20.12
CA ALA A 275 4.77 5.71 -20.07
C ALA A 275 3.97 4.99 -18.96
N ILE A 276 4.25 3.70 -18.71
CA ILE A 276 3.55 2.92 -17.70
C ILE A 276 3.78 3.46 -16.28
N ARG A 277 4.96 4.02 -16.02
CA ARG A 277 5.36 4.50 -14.69
C ARG A 277 4.84 5.91 -14.35
N GLN A 278 4.14 6.56 -15.27
CA GLN A 278 3.49 7.84 -15.02
C GLN A 278 2.09 7.63 -14.38
N LEU A 279 1.53 8.68 -13.79
CA LEU A 279 0.17 8.64 -13.22
C LEU A 279 -0.85 9.32 -14.13
N ARG A 280 -0.56 10.56 -14.56
CA ARG A 280 -1.51 11.49 -15.18
C ARG A 280 -1.79 11.24 -16.67
N ASN A 281 -1.09 10.30 -17.27
CA ASN A 281 -1.15 9.98 -18.70
C ASN A 281 -2.06 8.79 -19.01
N LEU A 282 -2.99 8.47 -18.13
CA LEU A 282 -3.94 7.38 -18.30
C LEU A 282 -5.24 7.93 -18.90
N GLU A 283 -5.67 7.33 -20.03
CA GLU A 283 -6.93 7.65 -20.69
C GLU A 283 -7.78 6.40 -20.84
N ILE A 284 -9.05 6.48 -20.40
CA ILE A 284 -10.01 5.38 -20.52
C ILE A 284 -10.68 5.40 -21.91
N HIS A 285 -10.83 4.22 -22.50
CA HIS A 285 -11.45 4.05 -23.79
C HIS A 285 -12.68 3.15 -23.74
N TYR A 286 -13.56 3.31 -24.71
CA TYR A 286 -14.83 2.58 -24.78
C TYR A 286 -14.62 1.12 -25.27
N SER A 287 -15.36 0.20 -24.67
CA SER A 287 -15.58 -1.16 -25.19
C SER A 287 -17.07 -1.53 -25.08
N ASP A 288 -17.56 -2.34 -26.01
CA ASP A 288 -18.97 -2.76 -26.02
C ASP A 288 -19.31 -3.76 -24.89
N ASP A 289 -18.30 -4.47 -24.36
CA ASP A 289 -18.49 -5.45 -23.27
C ASP A 289 -18.28 -4.84 -21.89
N SER A 290 -19.17 -5.14 -20.96
CA SER A 290 -19.16 -4.65 -19.57
C SER A 290 -18.03 -5.24 -18.71
N ALA A 291 -17.30 -6.25 -19.20
CA ALA A 291 -16.16 -6.84 -18.51
C ALA A 291 -14.81 -6.48 -19.16
N ILE A 292 -14.77 -5.78 -20.27
CA ILE A 292 -13.51 -5.43 -20.95
C ILE A 292 -13.15 -3.98 -20.63
N LEU A 293 -12.14 -3.81 -19.76
CA LEU A 293 -11.51 -2.55 -19.45
C LEU A 293 -10.46 -2.21 -20.51
N VAL A 294 -10.48 -0.97 -21.01
CA VAL A 294 -9.51 -0.48 -22.00
C VAL A 294 -8.97 0.87 -21.56
N PHE A 295 -7.68 1.00 -21.51
CA PHE A 295 -7.03 2.28 -21.28
C PHE A 295 -5.71 2.40 -22.05
N THR A 296 -5.28 3.62 -22.28
CA THR A 296 -3.96 3.92 -22.82
C THR A 296 -3.12 4.69 -21.81
N LYS A 297 -1.81 4.62 -22.01
CA LYS A 297 -0.83 5.50 -21.37
C LYS A 297 0.08 6.04 -22.44
N HIS A 298 0.05 7.35 -22.61
CA HIS A 298 0.87 8.05 -23.59
C HIS A 298 1.96 8.89 -22.91
N LEU A 299 3.15 8.92 -23.49
CA LEU A 299 4.24 9.78 -23.06
C LEU A 299 4.86 10.43 -24.29
N ASP A 300 4.84 11.76 -24.32
CA ASP A 300 5.41 12.54 -25.40
C ASP A 300 6.94 12.33 -25.55
N ALA A 301 7.43 12.47 -26.74
CA ALA A 301 8.85 12.37 -27.08
C ALA A 301 9.76 13.26 -26.20
N ALA A 302 9.26 14.43 -25.79
CA ALA A 302 9.99 15.35 -24.90
C ALA A 302 10.27 14.78 -23.50
N HIS A 303 9.54 13.74 -23.09
CA HIS A 303 9.62 13.12 -21.76
C HIS A 303 10.20 11.70 -21.77
N THR A 304 10.62 11.20 -22.94
CA THR A 304 11.26 9.89 -23.10
C THR A 304 12.77 10.02 -23.22
N ALA A 305 13.50 9.01 -22.79
CA ALA A 305 14.96 9.04 -22.82
C ALA A 305 15.54 8.96 -24.25
N ASP A 306 14.80 8.35 -25.17
CA ASP A 306 15.23 8.17 -26.59
C ASP A 306 14.61 9.19 -27.54
N GLY A 307 13.83 10.15 -27.05
CA GLY A 307 13.18 11.19 -27.81
C GLY A 307 12.06 10.70 -28.74
N LYS A 308 11.45 9.54 -28.45
CA LYS A 308 10.30 9.00 -29.18
C LYS A 308 9.07 8.95 -28.31
N ALA A 309 7.94 9.36 -28.86
CA ALA A 309 6.66 9.18 -28.17
C ALA A 309 6.36 7.69 -27.95
N GLU A 310 5.81 7.38 -26.80
CA GLU A 310 5.45 6.03 -26.41
C GLU A 310 3.96 5.96 -26.09
N THR A 311 3.27 4.99 -26.67
CA THR A 311 1.86 4.73 -26.37
C THR A 311 1.66 3.25 -26.07
N ILE A 312 1.16 2.95 -24.86
CA ILE A 312 0.82 1.61 -24.42
C ILE A 312 -0.70 1.49 -24.36
N ILE A 313 -1.23 0.51 -25.07
CA ILE A 313 -2.66 0.16 -25.06
C ILE A 313 -2.83 -1.07 -24.18
N VAL A 314 -3.70 -0.97 -23.18
CA VAL A 314 -4.01 -2.05 -22.25
C VAL A 314 -5.47 -2.45 -22.42
N VAL A 315 -5.69 -3.73 -22.73
CA VAL A 315 -7.02 -4.34 -22.86
C VAL A 315 -7.11 -5.50 -21.89
N VAL A 316 -8.05 -5.45 -20.96
CA VAL A 316 -8.18 -6.44 -19.89
C VAL A 316 -9.60 -6.95 -19.80
N ASN A 317 -9.74 -8.27 -19.86
CA ASN A 317 -10.97 -8.93 -19.45
C ASN A 317 -10.97 -9.01 -17.91
N THR A 318 -11.90 -8.31 -17.23
CA THR A 318 -12.04 -8.31 -15.77
C THR A 318 -12.84 -9.51 -15.24
N ASP A 319 -13.39 -10.36 -16.12
CA ASP A 319 -14.08 -11.60 -15.73
C ASP A 319 -13.07 -12.76 -15.66
N PRO A 320 -12.76 -13.32 -14.48
CA PRO A 320 -11.80 -14.41 -14.36
C PRO A 320 -12.35 -15.77 -14.82
N HIS A 321 -13.64 -15.87 -15.15
CA HIS A 321 -14.33 -17.14 -15.41
C HIS A 321 -14.76 -17.34 -16.87
N ALA A 322 -14.79 -16.28 -17.69
CA ALA A 322 -15.28 -16.35 -19.06
C ALA A 322 -14.34 -15.68 -20.07
N VAL A 323 -14.23 -16.26 -21.24
CA VAL A 323 -13.63 -15.61 -22.41
C VAL A 323 -14.62 -14.61 -23.01
N ARG A 324 -14.13 -13.44 -23.39
CA ARG A 324 -14.92 -12.34 -23.97
C ARG A 324 -14.40 -11.97 -25.35
N GLU A 325 -15.31 -11.55 -26.22
CA GLU A 325 -15.01 -10.95 -27.51
C GLU A 325 -15.77 -9.63 -27.63
N THR A 326 -15.08 -8.56 -28.01
CA THR A 326 -15.66 -7.23 -28.05
C THR A 326 -15.00 -6.36 -29.11
N THR A 327 -15.66 -5.28 -29.47
CA THR A 327 -15.06 -4.16 -30.20
C THR A 327 -14.66 -3.05 -29.24
N VAL A 328 -13.46 -2.50 -29.43
CA VAL A 328 -12.96 -1.36 -28.69
C VAL A 328 -12.84 -0.14 -29.60
N ARG A 329 -13.07 1.04 -29.05
CA ARG A 329 -12.89 2.31 -29.76
C ARG A 329 -11.82 3.11 -29.04
N LEU A 330 -10.71 3.32 -29.73
CA LEU A 330 -9.59 4.10 -29.21
C LEU A 330 -9.71 5.53 -29.77
N ASP A 331 -9.66 6.49 -28.87
CA ASP A 331 -9.34 7.88 -29.20
C ASP A 331 -7.85 8.06 -28.86
N LEU A 332 -7.03 8.24 -29.86
CA LEU A 332 -5.58 8.36 -29.69
C LEU A 332 -5.08 9.80 -29.89
N GLY A 333 -6.01 10.76 -29.99
CA GLY A 333 -5.73 12.21 -30.06
C GLY A 333 -5.33 12.69 -31.45
#